data_ea9f2703a00b22beed2de0124650b8a7
#
_entry.id   ea9f2703a00b22beed2de0124650b8a7
#
_cell.length_a   1.000
_cell.length_b   1.000
_cell.length_c   1.000
_cell.angle_alpha   90.00
_cell.angle_beta   90.00
_cell.angle_gamma   90.00
#
_symmetry.space_group_name_H-M   'P 1'
#
loop_
_entity.id
_entity.type
_entity.pdbx_description
1 polymer ?
#
loop_
_entity_poly.entity_id
_entity_poly.type
_entity_poly.pdbx_seq_one_letter_code
_entity_poly.pdbx_strand_id
1 'polypeptide(L)'
;MNYQGVLKKMLTENAKEIQYYLDMNTDFINMNQLLNKEITINFISYECLNCHSEKQIYRQGFCKSCFFDTPNAGDWIMRPELSKAHLGIEDRDLAYEKAVQLKPHIVYLANSSNVKVGVTRKTQVPTRWIDQGAHEAIEIVEVPNRYLAGITEVALKNHVADKTNWRKMLKNDVDDVSLLEWREKLKEFIPEEAKEYFIDTNFETNLNFPVIKYPEKPKSLNLQKTPSYKGKLVGIKGQYLIFEDETVFNVRSNEGLVVHLEV
;
A
#
# COMPACT_ATOMS: atom_id res chain seq x y z
N MET A 1 -3.28 -28.19 -1.32
CA MET A 1 -4.45 -27.49 -1.92
C MET A 1 -3.94 -26.66 -3.08
N ASN A 2 -4.75 -26.53 -4.14
CA ASN A 2 -4.35 -25.84 -5.36
C ASN A 2 -5.35 -24.72 -5.65
N TYR A 3 -4.84 -23.54 -5.91
CA TYR A 3 -5.63 -22.34 -6.21
C TYR A 3 -5.10 -21.69 -7.48
N GLN A 4 -5.96 -21.10 -8.29
CA GLN A 4 -5.55 -20.35 -9.48
C GLN A 4 -6.37 -19.07 -9.57
N GLY A 5 -5.68 -17.96 -9.83
CA GLY A 5 -6.36 -16.68 -9.99
C GLY A 5 -5.43 -15.54 -10.36
N VAL A 6 -6.02 -14.38 -10.64
CA VAL A 6 -5.27 -13.16 -10.89
C VAL A 6 -4.86 -12.51 -9.56
N LEU A 7 -3.60 -12.16 -9.44
CA LEU A 7 -3.11 -11.45 -8.26
C LEU A 7 -3.70 -10.03 -8.19
N LYS A 8 -4.26 -9.73 -7.04
CA LYS A 8 -4.65 -8.40 -6.57
C LYS A 8 -3.95 -8.14 -5.26
N LYS A 9 -3.86 -6.88 -4.83
CA LYS A 9 -3.33 -6.60 -3.50
C LYS A 9 -4.06 -7.42 -2.44
N MET A 10 -3.34 -7.92 -1.45
CA MET A 10 -3.97 -8.64 -0.34
C MET A 10 -4.92 -7.72 0.42
N LEU A 11 -6.09 -8.23 0.75
CA LEU A 11 -7.00 -7.58 1.69
C LEU A 11 -6.47 -7.78 3.11
N THR A 12 -6.73 -6.81 3.98
CA THR A 12 -6.18 -6.81 5.33
C THR A 12 -7.24 -6.46 6.36
N GLU A 13 -7.11 -7.06 7.53
CA GLU A 13 -7.90 -6.75 8.71
C GLU A 13 -6.95 -6.37 9.85
N ASN A 14 -7.21 -5.23 10.48
CA ASN A 14 -6.46 -4.76 11.65
C ASN A 14 -7.00 -5.43 12.91
N ALA A 15 -6.37 -6.54 13.29
CA ALA A 15 -6.64 -7.28 14.51
C ALA A 15 -5.45 -7.19 15.47
N LYS A 16 -5.44 -7.95 16.57
CA LYS A 16 -4.29 -8.04 17.50
C LYS A 16 -2.98 -8.36 16.76
N GLU A 17 -3.06 -9.20 15.75
CA GLU A 17 -2.07 -9.44 14.71
C GLU A 17 -2.79 -9.30 13.36
N ILE A 18 -2.22 -8.51 12.44
CA ILE A 18 -2.83 -8.20 11.15
C ILE A 18 -3.13 -9.48 10.39
N GLN A 19 -4.37 -9.60 9.91
CA GLN A 19 -4.79 -10.70 9.06
C GLN A 19 -4.69 -10.30 7.58
N TYR A 20 -4.20 -11.23 6.78
CA TYR A 20 -4.03 -11.06 5.34
C TYR A 20 -4.85 -12.08 4.57
N TYR A 21 -5.53 -11.61 3.54
CA TYR A 21 -6.35 -12.45 2.68
C TYR A 21 -5.98 -12.22 1.22
N LEU A 22 -5.81 -13.33 0.49
CA LEU A 22 -5.59 -13.33 -0.94
C LEU A 22 -6.87 -13.76 -1.65
N ASP A 23 -7.44 -12.86 -2.46
CA ASP A 23 -8.57 -13.14 -3.35
C ASP A 23 -8.04 -13.81 -4.64
N MET A 24 -8.41 -15.07 -4.83
CA MET A 24 -8.03 -15.89 -5.98
C MET A 24 -9.26 -16.19 -6.86
N ASN A 25 -10.10 -15.20 -7.11
CA ASN A 25 -11.34 -15.23 -7.88
C ASN A 25 -12.43 -16.10 -7.24
N THR A 26 -12.26 -17.43 -7.23
CA THR A 26 -13.21 -18.38 -6.63
C THR A 26 -12.91 -18.70 -5.17
N ASP A 27 -11.67 -18.44 -4.73
CA ASP A 27 -11.18 -18.80 -3.41
C ASP A 27 -10.67 -17.58 -2.66
N PHE A 28 -10.89 -17.57 -1.34
CA PHE A 28 -10.45 -16.53 -0.44
C PHE A 28 -9.55 -17.14 0.63
N ILE A 29 -8.25 -16.90 0.51
CA ILE A 29 -7.23 -17.58 1.30
C ILE A 29 -6.77 -16.69 2.45
N ASN A 30 -6.93 -17.15 3.70
CA ASN A 30 -6.27 -16.52 4.84
C ASN A 30 -4.78 -16.89 4.83
N MET A 31 -3.94 -15.94 4.47
CA MET A 31 -2.50 -16.15 4.31
C MET A 31 -1.77 -16.38 5.63
N ASN A 32 -2.31 -15.90 6.77
CA ASN A 32 -1.74 -16.17 8.09
C ASN A 32 -1.74 -17.67 8.42
N GLN A 33 -2.73 -18.42 7.92
CA GLN A 33 -2.81 -19.89 8.10
C GLN A 33 -1.74 -20.64 7.29
N LEU A 34 -1.05 -19.97 6.38
CA LEU A 34 0.02 -20.55 5.56
C LEU A 34 1.42 -20.30 6.17
N LEU A 35 1.52 -19.58 7.27
CA LEU A 35 2.78 -19.42 7.99
C LEU A 35 3.35 -20.77 8.41
N ASN A 36 4.67 -20.93 8.27
CA ASN A 36 5.44 -22.17 8.45
C ASN A 36 5.12 -23.30 7.44
N LYS A 37 4.29 -23.06 6.42
CA LYS A 37 4.06 -24.02 5.35
C LYS A 37 4.92 -23.71 4.12
N GLU A 38 5.25 -24.75 3.37
CA GLU A 38 5.79 -24.59 2.02
C GLU A 38 4.66 -24.19 1.08
N ILE A 39 4.91 -23.17 0.27
CA ILE A 39 4.01 -22.77 -0.80
C ILE A 39 4.79 -22.69 -2.13
N THR A 40 4.12 -23.10 -3.21
CA THR A 40 4.65 -22.97 -4.56
C THR A 40 3.82 -21.94 -5.31
N ILE A 41 4.49 -20.99 -5.96
CA ILE A 41 3.86 -19.96 -6.79
C ILE A 41 4.34 -20.14 -8.23
N ASN A 42 3.44 -20.45 -9.13
CA ASN A 42 3.74 -20.64 -10.57
C ASN A 42 3.07 -19.52 -11.38
N PHE A 43 3.83 -18.82 -12.19
CA PHE A 43 3.30 -17.86 -13.17
C PHE A 43 2.63 -18.61 -14.32
N ILE A 44 1.41 -18.21 -14.68
CA ILE A 44 0.63 -18.78 -15.78
C ILE A 44 0.54 -17.80 -16.96
N SER A 45 -0.04 -16.63 -16.74
CA SER A 45 -0.33 -15.63 -17.76
C SER A 45 -0.55 -14.26 -17.14
N TYR A 46 -1.10 -13.33 -17.91
CA TYR A 46 -1.53 -12.01 -17.48
C TYR A 46 -3.04 -11.89 -17.56
N GLU A 47 -3.62 -11.06 -16.71
CA GLU A 47 -4.99 -10.57 -16.83
C GLU A 47 -5.06 -9.11 -16.41
N CYS A 48 -5.43 -8.22 -17.32
CA CYS A 48 -5.61 -6.81 -17.01
C CYS A 48 -6.80 -6.62 -16.05
N LEU A 49 -6.58 -5.97 -14.90
CA LEU A 49 -7.63 -5.75 -13.89
C LEU A 49 -8.77 -4.82 -14.35
N ASN A 50 -8.66 -4.20 -15.53
CA ASN A 50 -9.72 -3.33 -16.06
C ASN A 50 -10.46 -3.97 -17.24
N CYS A 51 -9.77 -4.51 -18.24
CA CYS A 51 -10.40 -5.05 -19.44
C CYS A 51 -10.38 -6.59 -19.51
N HIS A 52 -9.82 -7.27 -18.51
CA HIS A 52 -9.72 -8.73 -18.40
C HIS A 52 -9.02 -9.43 -19.57
N SER A 53 -8.30 -8.68 -20.41
CA SER A 53 -7.50 -9.27 -21.49
C SER A 53 -6.18 -9.83 -20.96
N GLU A 54 -5.66 -10.86 -21.64
CA GLU A 54 -4.37 -11.52 -21.31
C GLU A 54 -3.15 -10.70 -21.77
N LYS A 55 -3.31 -9.41 -22.02
CA LYS A 55 -2.20 -8.52 -22.40
C LYS A 55 -1.24 -8.35 -21.25
N GLN A 56 0.05 -8.26 -21.60
CA GLN A 56 1.09 -7.95 -20.62
C GLN A 56 0.74 -6.73 -19.78
N ILE A 57 0.93 -6.87 -18.47
CA ILE A 57 0.68 -5.78 -17.52
C ILE A 57 1.77 -4.72 -17.66
N TYR A 58 1.34 -3.48 -17.81
CA TYR A 58 2.23 -2.32 -17.90
C TYR A 58 2.54 -1.76 -16.51
N ARG A 59 1.50 -1.40 -15.74
CA ARG A 59 1.62 -0.89 -14.36
C ARG A 59 0.30 -1.09 -13.59
N GLN A 60 0.39 -1.24 -12.26
CA GLN A 60 -0.75 -1.26 -11.32
C GLN A 60 -1.85 -2.27 -11.71
N GLY A 61 -1.47 -3.43 -12.24
CA GLY A 61 -2.43 -4.43 -12.70
C GLY A 61 -3.10 -4.13 -14.04
N PHE A 62 -2.73 -3.06 -14.75
CA PHE A 62 -3.35 -2.65 -16.01
C PHE A 62 -2.43 -2.90 -17.22
N CYS A 63 -3.02 -3.32 -18.35
CA CYS A 63 -2.33 -3.28 -19.62
C CYS A 63 -2.09 -1.82 -20.06
N LYS A 64 -1.22 -1.61 -21.07
CA LYS A 64 -0.78 -0.27 -21.46
C LYS A 64 -1.94 0.67 -21.82
N SER A 65 -2.90 0.23 -22.63
CA SER A 65 -4.07 1.05 -22.99
C SER A 65 -4.89 1.41 -21.75
N CYS A 66 -5.28 0.41 -20.95
CA CYS A 66 -6.08 0.65 -19.75
C CYS A 66 -5.38 1.57 -18.74
N PHE A 67 -4.07 1.47 -18.58
CA PHE A 67 -3.32 2.35 -17.68
C PHE A 67 -3.45 3.83 -18.03
N PHE A 68 -3.48 4.16 -19.32
CA PHE A 68 -3.65 5.55 -19.77
C PHE A 68 -5.11 6.02 -19.84
N ASP A 69 -6.06 5.09 -19.97
CA ASP A 69 -7.48 5.42 -20.15
C ASP A 69 -8.28 5.40 -18.84
N THR A 70 -7.93 4.48 -17.90
CA THR A 70 -8.74 4.33 -16.68
C THR A 70 -8.55 5.47 -15.69
N PRO A 71 -9.62 6.00 -15.07
CA PRO A 71 -9.49 6.97 -13.99
C PRO A 71 -8.81 6.42 -12.74
N ASN A 72 -8.73 5.07 -12.59
CA ASN A 72 -8.02 4.40 -11.51
C ASN A 72 -6.48 4.52 -11.60
N ALA A 73 -5.93 5.07 -12.68
CA ALA A 73 -4.51 5.29 -12.88
C ALA A 73 -4.17 6.75 -13.22
N GLY A 74 -5.04 7.70 -12.91
CA GLY A 74 -4.79 9.14 -13.10
C GLY A 74 -3.59 9.65 -12.30
N ASP A 75 -2.91 10.69 -12.80
CA ASP A 75 -1.70 11.25 -12.17
C ASP A 75 -1.96 11.75 -10.75
N TRP A 76 -3.18 12.26 -10.48
CA TRP A 76 -3.60 12.70 -9.16
C TRP A 76 -3.62 11.59 -8.10
N ILE A 77 -3.57 10.31 -8.50
CA ILE A 77 -3.48 9.18 -7.56
C ILE A 77 -2.13 9.15 -6.86
N MET A 78 -1.06 9.39 -7.61
CA MET A 78 0.31 9.43 -7.09
C MET A 78 0.73 10.82 -6.63
N ARG A 79 0.06 11.86 -7.14
CA ARG A 79 0.32 13.27 -6.89
C ARG A 79 -0.98 13.97 -6.48
N PRO A 80 -1.39 13.83 -5.21
CA PRO A 80 -2.69 14.32 -4.72
C PRO A 80 -2.92 15.81 -4.96
N GLU A 81 -1.86 16.62 -4.97
CA GLU A 81 -1.89 18.05 -5.26
C GLU A 81 -2.37 18.39 -6.69
N LEU A 82 -2.38 17.42 -7.60
CA LEU A 82 -2.93 17.58 -8.95
C LEU A 82 -4.45 17.34 -9.04
N SER A 83 -5.10 17.03 -7.92
CA SER A 83 -6.56 16.81 -7.88
C SER A 83 -7.33 18.08 -8.23
N LYS A 84 -8.27 17.99 -9.17
CA LYS A 84 -9.03 19.12 -9.70
C LYS A 84 -10.54 18.95 -9.63
N ALA A 85 -11.05 17.84 -9.12
CA ALA A 85 -12.48 17.58 -9.05
C ALA A 85 -13.25 18.61 -8.20
N HIS A 86 -12.60 19.25 -7.20
CA HIS A 86 -13.16 20.34 -6.40
C HIS A 86 -13.42 21.61 -7.23
N LEU A 87 -12.74 21.78 -8.37
CA LEU A 87 -12.95 22.85 -9.33
C LEU A 87 -13.94 22.44 -10.44
N GLY A 88 -14.44 21.20 -10.43
CA GLY A 88 -15.28 20.67 -11.51
C GLY A 88 -14.52 20.38 -12.81
N ILE A 89 -13.19 20.27 -12.76
CA ILE A 89 -12.32 20.01 -13.92
C ILE A 89 -12.06 18.50 -14.00
N GLU A 90 -12.38 17.91 -15.14
CA GLU A 90 -12.15 16.51 -15.47
C GLU A 90 -10.69 16.25 -15.86
N ASP A 91 -10.12 15.14 -15.37
CA ASP A 91 -8.88 14.55 -15.88
C ASP A 91 -9.18 13.39 -16.84
N ARG A 92 -9.98 12.39 -16.41
CA ARG A 92 -10.38 11.23 -17.22
C ARG A 92 -11.86 10.87 -17.08
N ASP A 93 -12.43 11.03 -15.90
CA ASP A 93 -13.85 10.77 -15.57
C ASP A 93 -14.22 11.62 -14.35
N LEU A 94 -14.91 12.72 -14.59
CA LEU A 94 -15.27 13.67 -13.53
C LEU A 94 -16.21 13.07 -12.48
N ALA A 95 -17.10 12.16 -12.86
CA ALA A 95 -18.02 11.53 -11.91
C ALA A 95 -17.25 10.62 -10.94
N TYR A 96 -16.37 9.79 -11.47
CA TYR A 96 -15.47 8.95 -10.67
C TYR A 96 -14.56 9.81 -9.78
N GLU A 97 -13.93 10.84 -10.35
CA GLU A 97 -13.01 11.72 -9.65
C GLU A 97 -13.69 12.45 -8.50
N LYS A 98 -14.89 12.99 -8.70
CA LYS A 98 -15.69 13.58 -7.61
C LYS A 98 -15.99 12.56 -6.52
N ALA A 99 -16.39 11.35 -6.89
CA ALA A 99 -16.70 10.28 -5.94
C ALA A 99 -15.51 9.85 -5.08
N VAL A 100 -14.26 10.02 -5.59
CA VAL A 100 -13.03 9.66 -4.89
C VAL A 100 -12.36 10.86 -4.22
N GLN A 101 -12.20 11.98 -4.94
CA GLN A 101 -11.43 13.12 -4.49
C GLN A 101 -12.16 14.01 -3.47
N LEU A 102 -13.52 14.10 -3.57
CA LEU A 102 -14.35 14.91 -2.67
C LEU A 102 -14.85 14.14 -1.44
N LYS A 103 -14.05 13.21 -0.96
CA LYS A 103 -14.25 12.48 0.32
C LYS A 103 -13.25 12.98 1.35
N PRO A 104 -13.51 12.79 2.64
CA PRO A 104 -12.52 13.09 3.67
C PRO A 104 -11.21 12.32 3.43
N HIS A 105 -10.10 13.05 3.49
CA HIS A 105 -8.74 12.54 3.36
C HIS A 105 -7.94 12.84 4.60
N ILE A 106 -7.05 11.91 4.95
CA ILE A 106 -6.11 12.03 6.06
C ILE A 106 -4.71 12.26 5.50
N VAL A 107 -4.04 13.28 6.01
CA VAL A 107 -2.58 13.38 5.95
C VAL A 107 -2.04 12.81 7.24
N TYR A 108 -1.06 11.93 7.15
CA TYR A 108 -0.55 11.16 8.28
C TYR A 108 0.96 11.06 8.28
N LEU A 109 1.54 10.81 9.44
CA LEU A 109 2.89 10.28 9.57
C LEU A 109 2.84 8.78 9.74
N ALA A 110 3.80 8.09 9.13
CA ALA A 110 4.00 6.67 9.32
C ALA A 110 5.47 6.34 9.41
N ASN A 111 5.83 5.48 10.36
CA ASN A 111 7.18 4.94 10.51
C ASN A 111 7.22 3.52 9.99
N SER A 112 7.83 3.31 8.83
CA SER A 112 8.01 1.98 8.23
C SER A 112 9.49 1.55 8.16
N SER A 113 10.40 2.48 8.23
CA SER A 113 11.85 2.39 8.39
C SER A 113 12.40 3.73 8.84
N ASN A 114 11.77 4.79 8.43
CA ASN A 114 11.95 6.18 8.81
C ASN A 114 10.59 6.87 8.72
N VAL A 115 10.44 8.00 9.39
CA VAL A 115 9.21 8.80 9.36
C VAL A 115 8.98 9.36 7.97
N LYS A 116 7.75 9.24 7.50
CA LYS A 116 7.29 9.81 6.23
C LYS A 116 5.89 10.36 6.33
N VAL A 117 5.58 11.34 5.50
CA VAL A 117 4.23 11.85 5.29
C VAL A 117 3.53 11.05 4.18
N GLY A 118 2.23 10.89 4.29
CA GLY A 118 1.42 10.30 3.24
C GLY A 118 -0.03 10.77 3.28
N VAL A 119 -0.74 10.54 2.18
CA VAL A 119 -2.17 10.84 2.02
C VAL A 119 -2.97 9.57 1.81
N THR A 120 -4.14 9.50 2.45
CA THR A 120 -5.11 8.44 2.20
C THR A 120 -6.53 8.96 2.37
N ARG A 121 -7.53 8.28 1.77
CA ARG A 121 -8.93 8.51 2.15
C ARG A 121 -9.14 8.04 3.58
N LYS A 122 -9.97 8.74 4.34
CA LYS A 122 -10.31 8.34 5.72
C LYS A 122 -10.78 6.88 5.82
N THR A 123 -11.56 6.41 4.83
CA THR A 123 -12.05 5.02 4.77
C THR A 123 -10.97 3.97 4.51
N GLN A 124 -9.74 4.38 4.22
CA GLN A 124 -8.60 3.50 3.99
C GLN A 124 -7.64 3.44 5.19
N VAL A 125 -7.99 4.08 6.28
CA VAL A 125 -7.28 3.97 7.56
C VAL A 125 -7.84 2.75 8.30
N PRO A 126 -6.99 1.85 8.85
CA PRO A 126 -5.53 1.82 8.80
C PRO A 126 -4.95 1.00 7.61
N THR A 127 -5.79 0.51 6.70
CA THR A 127 -5.37 -0.35 5.56
C THR A 127 -4.18 0.22 4.80
N ARG A 128 -4.14 1.54 4.58
CA ARG A 128 -3.03 2.19 3.89
C ARG A 128 -1.71 2.08 4.65
N TRP A 129 -1.74 2.18 5.96
CA TRP A 129 -0.56 2.02 6.81
C TRP A 129 -0.06 0.58 6.82
N ILE A 130 -0.99 -0.39 6.88
CA ILE A 130 -0.71 -1.81 6.75
C ILE A 130 -0.06 -2.12 5.39
N ASP A 131 -0.65 -1.64 4.29
CA ASP A 131 -0.11 -1.83 2.93
C ASP A 131 1.34 -1.32 2.77
N GLN A 132 1.73 -0.32 3.54
CA GLN A 132 3.07 0.26 3.53
C GLN A 132 4.04 -0.41 4.51
N GLY A 133 3.57 -1.37 5.30
CA GLY A 133 4.38 -2.02 6.34
C GLY A 133 4.80 -1.07 7.46
N ALA A 134 3.99 -0.05 7.76
CA ALA A 134 4.26 0.89 8.84
C ALA A 134 4.22 0.17 10.19
N HIS A 135 5.21 0.42 11.04
CA HIS A 135 5.25 -0.06 12.42
C HIS A 135 4.24 0.70 13.29
N GLU A 136 4.18 1.99 13.07
CA GLU A 136 3.29 2.92 13.75
C GLU A 136 2.86 4.05 12.80
N ALA A 137 1.74 4.68 13.10
CA ALA A 137 1.22 5.81 12.34
C ALA A 137 0.39 6.76 13.21
N ILE A 138 0.36 8.05 12.83
CA ILE A 138 -0.45 9.09 13.47
C ILE A 138 -1.06 10.00 12.40
N GLU A 139 -2.31 10.40 12.60
CA GLU A 139 -3.00 11.38 11.75
C GLU A 139 -2.55 12.80 12.08
N ILE A 140 -2.39 13.65 11.07
CA ILE A 140 -2.02 15.07 11.23
C ILE A 140 -3.22 15.97 10.96
N VAL A 141 -3.85 15.84 9.81
CA VAL A 141 -5.04 16.59 9.41
C VAL A 141 -6.08 15.69 8.77
N GLU A 142 -7.37 16.02 9.00
CA GLU A 142 -8.49 15.43 8.26
C GLU A 142 -9.14 16.53 7.42
N VAL A 143 -8.91 16.51 6.12
CA VAL A 143 -9.39 17.53 5.18
C VAL A 143 -10.53 17.01 4.30
N PRO A 144 -11.43 17.91 3.82
CA PRO A 144 -12.65 17.50 3.10
C PRO A 144 -12.38 16.92 1.70
N ASN A 145 -11.21 17.12 1.12
CA ASN A 145 -10.91 16.69 -0.23
C ASN A 145 -9.43 16.35 -0.44
N ARG A 146 -9.17 15.67 -1.55
CA ARG A 146 -7.84 15.18 -1.91
C ARG A 146 -6.84 16.29 -2.22
N TYR A 147 -7.29 17.42 -2.80
CA TYR A 147 -6.41 18.55 -3.12
C TYR A 147 -5.77 19.13 -1.87
N LEU A 148 -6.58 19.45 -0.85
CA LEU A 148 -6.07 19.97 0.44
C LEU A 148 -5.12 18.99 1.10
N ALA A 149 -5.41 17.69 1.03
CA ALA A 149 -4.48 16.67 1.53
C ALA A 149 -3.16 16.69 0.74
N GLY A 150 -3.22 16.87 -0.58
CA GLY A 150 -2.06 16.89 -1.46
C GLY A 150 -1.14 18.08 -1.21
N ILE A 151 -1.67 19.30 -1.14
CA ILE A 151 -0.85 20.48 -0.84
C ILE A 151 -0.23 20.42 0.56
N THR A 152 -0.95 19.86 1.53
CA THR A 152 -0.42 19.62 2.87
C THR A 152 0.71 18.58 2.84
N GLU A 153 0.54 17.47 2.15
CA GLU A 153 1.58 16.45 1.97
C GLU A 153 2.85 17.06 1.35
N VAL A 154 2.70 17.87 0.28
CA VAL A 154 3.82 18.53 -0.39
C VAL A 154 4.56 19.48 0.55
N ALA A 155 3.84 20.28 1.33
CA ALA A 155 4.44 21.20 2.30
C ALA A 155 5.24 20.43 3.36
N LEU A 156 4.68 19.38 3.92
CA LEU A 156 5.29 18.60 5.00
C LEU A 156 6.45 17.71 4.51
N LYS A 157 6.43 17.21 3.28
CA LYS A 157 7.48 16.34 2.69
C LYS A 157 8.87 16.99 2.70
N ASN A 158 8.97 18.31 2.67
CA ASN A 158 10.25 19.00 2.72
C ASN A 158 10.97 18.85 4.07
N HIS A 159 10.26 18.39 5.09
CA HIS A 159 10.73 18.31 6.48
C HIS A 159 10.90 16.87 6.98
N VAL A 160 10.51 15.86 6.18
CA VAL A 160 10.63 14.44 6.51
C VAL A 160 11.26 13.65 5.36
N ALA A 161 11.64 12.40 5.60
CA ALA A 161 12.14 11.54 4.55
C ALA A 161 11.05 11.22 3.50
N ASP A 162 11.41 11.27 2.22
CA ASP A 162 10.46 11.11 1.11
C ASP A 162 10.12 9.64 0.79
N LYS A 163 11.03 8.69 1.05
CA LYS A 163 10.88 7.32 0.56
C LYS A 163 11.06 6.25 1.62
N THR A 164 10.16 5.27 1.61
CA THR A 164 10.35 4.02 2.37
C THR A 164 11.47 3.20 1.73
N ASN A 165 12.47 2.86 2.51
CA ASN A 165 13.39 1.81 2.12
C ASN A 165 12.73 0.45 2.40
N TRP A 166 12.18 -0.20 1.37
CA TRP A 166 11.49 -1.47 1.54
C TRP A 166 12.35 -2.59 2.14
N ARG A 167 13.68 -2.55 1.92
CA ARG A 167 14.60 -3.52 2.54
C ARG A 167 14.71 -3.30 4.04
N LYS A 168 14.87 -2.06 4.50
CA LYS A 168 14.84 -1.71 5.92
C LYS A 168 13.51 -2.08 6.55
N MET A 169 12.39 -1.72 5.91
CA MET A 169 11.04 -2.04 6.37
C MET A 169 10.84 -3.55 6.55
N LEU A 170 11.30 -4.39 5.60
CA LEU A 170 11.20 -5.85 5.70
C LEU A 170 12.16 -6.47 6.70
N LYS A 171 13.29 -5.82 6.99
CA LYS A 171 14.22 -6.20 8.06
C LYS A 171 13.72 -5.81 9.45
N ASN A 172 12.63 -5.07 9.54
CA ASN A 172 12.17 -4.40 10.76
C ASN A 172 13.21 -3.43 11.36
N ASP A 173 14.06 -2.86 10.49
CA ASP A 173 15.04 -1.82 10.83
C ASP A 173 14.30 -0.47 10.80
N VAL A 174 13.81 -0.06 11.96
CA VAL A 174 12.90 1.09 12.15
C VAL A 174 13.58 2.10 13.06
N ASP A 175 13.51 3.38 12.70
CA ASP A 175 14.02 4.46 13.54
C ASP A 175 13.18 4.56 14.83
N ASP A 176 13.85 4.65 15.98
CA ASP A 176 13.21 4.84 17.30
C ASP A 176 12.94 6.35 17.49
N VAL A 177 11.72 6.76 17.19
CA VAL A 177 11.30 8.17 17.19
C VAL A 177 9.86 8.31 17.69
N SER A 178 9.52 9.45 18.27
CA SER A 178 8.14 9.78 18.63
C SER A 178 7.42 10.45 17.46
N LEU A 179 6.36 9.83 16.94
CA LEU A 179 5.51 10.42 15.90
C LEU A 179 4.74 11.63 16.45
N LEU A 180 4.40 11.65 17.73
CA LEU A 180 3.79 12.81 18.39
C LEU A 180 4.72 14.03 18.33
N GLU A 181 6.00 13.88 18.65
CA GLU A 181 6.96 14.98 18.56
C GLU A 181 7.15 15.44 17.11
N TRP A 182 7.16 14.51 16.15
CA TRP A 182 7.23 14.85 14.74
C TRP A 182 5.99 15.61 14.29
N ARG A 183 4.80 15.21 14.69
CA ARG A 183 3.55 15.91 14.38
C ARG A 183 3.57 17.35 14.90
N GLU A 184 3.98 17.57 16.15
CA GLU A 184 4.07 18.91 16.73
C GLU A 184 5.09 19.79 16.01
N LYS A 185 6.26 19.24 15.63
CA LYS A 185 7.26 19.95 14.82
C LYS A 185 6.74 20.31 13.43
N LEU A 186 5.90 19.48 12.83
CA LEU A 186 5.37 19.71 11.50
C LEU A 186 4.15 20.63 11.47
N LYS A 187 3.53 20.91 12.60
CA LYS A 187 2.32 21.73 12.72
C LYS A 187 2.48 23.12 12.12
N GLU A 188 3.65 23.75 12.30
CA GLU A 188 3.94 25.10 11.78
C GLU A 188 4.00 25.15 10.24
N PHE A 189 4.29 24.01 9.58
CA PHE A 189 4.43 23.92 8.13
C PHE A 189 3.12 23.52 7.41
N ILE A 190 2.03 23.34 8.16
CA ILE A 190 0.71 23.05 7.58
C ILE A 190 0.24 24.31 6.83
N PRO A 191 -0.18 24.19 5.54
CA PRO A 191 -0.73 25.32 4.77
C PRO A 191 -1.94 25.96 5.49
N GLU A 192 -2.10 27.27 5.33
CA GLU A 192 -3.16 28.03 6.00
C GLU A 192 -4.55 27.42 5.76
N GLU A 193 -4.79 26.96 4.51
CA GLU A 193 -6.06 26.36 4.09
C GLU A 193 -6.37 25.00 4.78
N ALA A 194 -5.36 24.40 5.40
CA ALA A 194 -5.51 23.11 6.08
C ALA A 194 -5.34 23.18 7.61
N LYS A 195 -4.97 24.34 8.19
CA LYS A 195 -4.70 24.49 9.62
C LYS A 195 -5.89 24.18 10.50
N GLU A 196 -7.11 24.59 10.09
CA GLU A 196 -8.33 24.37 10.86
C GLU A 196 -8.68 22.87 10.97
N TYR A 197 -8.12 22.02 10.10
CA TYR A 197 -8.35 20.58 10.09
C TYR A 197 -7.31 19.78 10.88
N PHE A 198 -6.44 20.43 11.64
CA PHE A 198 -5.43 19.77 12.46
C PHE A 198 -6.07 18.87 13.51
N ILE A 199 -5.55 17.64 13.64
CA ILE A 199 -6.02 16.64 14.60
C ILE A 199 -5.12 16.69 15.83
N ASP A 200 -5.68 17.19 16.92
CA ASP A 200 -4.98 17.29 18.21
C ASP A 200 -5.34 16.11 19.13
N THR A 201 -5.04 14.89 18.67
CA THR A 201 -5.20 13.67 19.46
C THR A 201 -3.87 13.00 19.70
N ASN A 202 -3.67 12.44 20.90
CA ASN A 202 -2.43 11.72 21.23
C ASN A 202 -2.53 10.23 20.92
N PHE A 203 -3.33 9.86 19.91
CA PHE A 203 -3.54 8.46 19.56
C PHE A 203 -2.60 8.05 18.41
N GLU A 204 -1.61 7.23 18.75
CA GLU A 204 -0.76 6.54 17.79
C GLU A 204 -1.30 5.13 17.54
N THR A 205 -1.33 4.72 16.29
CA THR A 205 -1.72 3.36 15.92
C THR A 205 -0.48 2.50 15.73
N ASN A 206 -0.33 1.48 16.57
CA ASN A 206 0.69 0.44 16.42
C ASN A 206 0.16 -0.71 15.57
N LEU A 207 1.00 -1.24 14.68
CA LEU A 207 0.65 -2.27 13.72
C LEU A 207 1.52 -3.51 13.94
N ASN A 208 0.88 -4.64 14.24
CA ASN A 208 1.55 -5.90 14.52
C ASN A 208 1.43 -6.86 13.32
N PHE A 209 2.54 -7.11 12.64
CA PHE A 209 2.60 -7.95 11.45
C PHE A 209 2.87 -9.42 11.79
N PRO A 210 2.25 -10.38 11.07
CA PRO A 210 2.48 -11.80 11.24
C PRO A 210 3.83 -12.22 10.65
N VAL A 211 4.91 -11.95 11.38
CA VAL A 211 6.27 -12.27 10.95
C VAL A 211 6.99 -13.10 12.04
N ILE A 212 7.30 -14.35 11.69
CA ILE A 212 8.04 -15.29 12.56
C ILE A 212 9.53 -15.00 12.49
N LYS A 213 10.02 -14.69 11.27
CA LYS A 213 11.44 -14.39 11.04
C LYS A 213 11.57 -13.27 9.99
N TYR A 214 12.27 -12.20 10.38
CA TYR A 214 12.63 -11.12 9.46
C TYR A 214 13.85 -11.50 8.61
N PRO A 215 13.89 -11.13 7.31
CA PRO A 215 15.05 -11.41 6.47
C PRO A 215 16.20 -10.45 6.80
N GLU A 216 17.44 -10.92 6.72
CA GLU A 216 18.64 -10.07 6.85
C GLU A 216 19.01 -9.42 5.51
N LYS A 217 18.89 -10.16 4.40
CA LYS A 217 19.24 -9.73 3.05
C LYS A 217 18.10 -10.01 2.06
N PRO A 218 16.95 -9.30 2.16
CA PRO A 218 15.78 -9.61 1.35
C PRO A 218 16.06 -9.55 -0.15
N LYS A 219 15.72 -10.65 -0.86
CA LYS A 219 15.87 -10.84 -2.30
C LYS A 219 14.49 -10.83 -2.96
N SER A 220 14.25 -9.85 -3.85
CA SER A 220 12.96 -9.75 -4.52
C SER A 220 12.79 -10.84 -5.59
N LEU A 221 11.72 -11.63 -5.46
CA LEU A 221 11.29 -12.58 -6.47
C LEU A 221 10.65 -11.85 -7.66
N ASN A 222 11.03 -12.26 -8.87
CA ASN A 222 10.41 -11.84 -10.12
C ASN A 222 9.89 -13.07 -10.87
N LEU A 223 8.59 -13.31 -10.79
CA LEU A 223 7.95 -14.46 -11.43
C LEU A 223 8.00 -14.45 -12.96
N GLN A 224 8.19 -13.30 -13.59
CA GLN A 224 8.35 -13.23 -15.05
C GLN A 224 9.74 -13.76 -15.50
N LYS A 225 10.76 -13.68 -14.63
CA LYS A 225 12.11 -14.22 -14.88
C LYS A 225 12.29 -15.63 -14.32
N THR A 226 11.62 -15.92 -13.20
CA THR A 226 11.65 -17.22 -12.52
C THR A 226 10.20 -17.68 -12.37
N PRO A 227 9.62 -18.33 -13.42
CA PRO A 227 8.18 -18.60 -13.49
C PRO A 227 7.63 -19.53 -12.40
N SER A 228 8.49 -20.24 -11.71
CA SER A 228 8.12 -21.11 -10.58
C SER A 228 9.01 -20.81 -9.39
N TYR A 229 8.43 -20.69 -8.22
CA TYR A 229 9.13 -20.54 -6.96
C TYR A 229 8.46 -21.36 -5.87
N LYS A 230 9.25 -22.09 -5.08
CA LYS A 230 8.80 -22.85 -3.92
C LYS A 230 9.59 -22.41 -2.69
N GLY A 231 8.89 -22.11 -1.59
CA GLY A 231 9.53 -21.72 -0.35
C GLY A 231 8.61 -21.82 0.85
N LYS A 232 9.20 -21.84 2.04
CA LYS A 232 8.47 -21.83 3.31
C LYS A 232 8.13 -20.41 3.71
N LEU A 233 6.85 -20.09 3.85
CA LEU A 233 6.37 -18.78 4.28
C LEU A 233 6.67 -18.56 5.77
N VAL A 234 7.43 -17.51 6.11
CA VAL A 234 7.81 -17.19 7.49
C VAL A 234 7.35 -15.80 7.94
N GLY A 235 6.69 -15.05 7.07
CA GLY A 235 6.14 -13.76 7.46
C GLY A 235 5.38 -13.06 6.35
N ILE A 236 4.53 -12.10 6.76
CA ILE A 236 3.82 -11.20 5.87
C ILE A 236 3.92 -9.80 6.46
N LYS A 237 4.42 -8.84 5.67
CA LYS A 237 4.50 -7.43 6.09
C LYS A 237 4.26 -6.49 4.91
N GLY A 238 3.38 -5.51 5.09
CA GLY A 238 2.91 -4.69 3.98
C GLY A 238 2.18 -5.55 2.96
N GLN A 239 2.63 -5.50 1.71
CA GLN A 239 2.13 -6.39 0.65
C GLN A 239 3.17 -7.44 0.25
N TYR A 240 4.08 -7.79 1.16
CA TYR A 240 5.15 -8.76 0.92
C TYR A 240 4.91 -10.08 1.65
N LEU A 241 5.04 -11.18 0.93
CA LEU A 241 5.29 -12.52 1.47
C LEU A 241 6.80 -12.66 1.72
N ILE A 242 7.18 -13.16 2.90
CA ILE A 242 8.58 -13.33 3.32
C ILE A 242 8.85 -14.82 3.48
N PHE A 243 9.86 -15.32 2.79
CA PHE A 243 10.24 -16.72 2.80
C PHE A 243 11.51 -16.98 3.62
N GLU A 244 11.67 -18.22 4.08
CA GLU A 244 12.76 -18.63 4.99
C GLU A 244 14.16 -18.44 4.38
N ASP A 245 14.28 -18.55 3.05
CA ASP A 245 15.53 -18.36 2.28
C ASP A 245 15.85 -16.89 1.97
N GLU A 246 15.17 -15.95 2.65
CA GLU A 246 15.24 -14.50 2.46
C GLU A 246 14.63 -13.97 1.16
N THR A 247 14.02 -14.83 0.35
CA THR A 247 13.23 -14.40 -0.80
C THR A 247 11.99 -13.66 -0.30
N VAL A 248 11.64 -12.58 -1.01
CA VAL A 248 10.43 -11.81 -0.72
C VAL A 248 9.64 -11.56 -1.99
N PHE A 249 8.32 -11.70 -1.91
CA PHE A 249 7.42 -11.51 -3.03
C PHE A 249 6.39 -10.42 -2.74
N ASN A 250 6.43 -9.33 -3.51
CA ASN A 250 5.48 -8.23 -3.37
C ASN A 250 4.23 -8.52 -4.20
N VAL A 251 3.13 -8.92 -3.56
CA VAL A 251 1.87 -9.24 -4.22
C VAL A 251 1.32 -8.05 -4.99
N ARG A 252 1.32 -6.86 -4.39
CA ARG A 252 0.80 -5.64 -5.01
C ARG A 252 1.57 -5.20 -6.26
N SER A 253 2.89 -5.35 -6.27
CA SER A 253 3.68 -5.01 -7.46
C SER A 253 3.52 -6.02 -8.60
N ASN A 254 2.90 -7.16 -8.31
CA ASN A 254 2.61 -8.24 -9.26
C ASN A 254 1.10 -8.37 -9.54
N GLU A 255 0.31 -7.33 -9.25
CA GLU A 255 -1.11 -7.27 -9.64
C GLU A 255 -1.26 -7.50 -11.15
N GLY A 256 -2.26 -8.29 -11.53
CA GLY A 256 -2.53 -8.67 -12.91
C GLY A 256 -1.73 -9.88 -13.43
N LEU A 257 -0.84 -10.49 -12.62
CA LEU A 257 -0.30 -11.81 -12.93
C LEU A 257 -1.33 -12.89 -12.57
N VAL A 258 -1.61 -13.81 -13.47
CA VAL A 258 -2.34 -15.03 -13.16
C VAL A 258 -1.34 -16.05 -12.64
N VAL A 259 -1.60 -16.59 -11.46
CA VAL A 259 -0.72 -17.56 -10.80
C VAL A 259 -1.48 -18.79 -10.37
N HIS A 260 -0.76 -19.91 -10.28
CA HIS A 260 -1.17 -21.13 -9.60
C HIS A 260 -0.41 -21.19 -8.27
N LEU A 261 -1.16 -21.32 -7.18
CA LEU A 261 -0.66 -21.41 -5.81
C LEU A 261 -0.93 -22.81 -5.26
N GLU A 262 0.14 -23.50 -4.86
CA GLU A 262 0.07 -24.81 -4.18
C GLU A 262 0.46 -24.65 -2.70
N VAL A 263 -0.31 -25.29 -1.81
CA VAL A 263 -0.13 -25.23 -0.34
C VAL A 263 -0.14 -26.65 0.25
#